data_928e05a0c8a258a109c81fc9d428d05e
#
_entry.id   928e05a0c8a258a109c81fc9d428d05e
#
_cell.length_a   1.000
_cell.length_b   1.000
_cell.length_c   1.000
_cell.angle_alpha   90.00
_cell.angle_beta   90.00
_cell.angle_gamma   90.00
#
_symmetry.space_group_name_H-M   'P 1'
#
loop_
_entity.id
_entity.type
_entity.pdbx_description
1 polymer ?
#
loop_
_entity_poly.entity_id
_entity_poly.type
_entity_poly.pdbx_seq_one_letter_code
_entity_poly.pdbx_strand_id
1 'polypeptide(L)'
;AMAPICGIDAETLREVAQAIAKAHRNGRPVIVGMGAHVVKVGLGPLLVDLMERGIVTALAMNGAVIIHDFELAFMGHTSEEVDAEIDSGRFGMAEETGRMLNEAITLGMKEGQGLGESLGSYIHRRKQLFPHRATSLLATGFRLGLPVTVHVAVGTDIIHMHPSADGAAIGAGSLLDFRRLAAVV
;
A
#
# COMPACT_ATOMS: atom_id res chain seq x y z
N ALA A 1 14.83 20.53 14.49
CA ALA A 1 14.49 19.81 15.74
C ALA A 1 14.23 18.30 15.53
N MET A 2 13.95 17.83 14.31
CA MET A 2 13.65 16.39 14.03
C MET A 2 14.91 15.55 13.72
N ALA A 3 15.97 16.14 13.16
CA ALA A 3 17.16 15.41 12.77
C ALA A 3 17.79 14.55 13.89
N PRO A 4 17.95 15.03 15.12
CA PRO A 4 18.53 14.20 16.19
C PRO A 4 17.64 13.00 16.59
N ILE A 5 16.32 13.12 16.43
CA ILE A 5 15.36 12.06 16.76
C ILE A 5 15.41 10.93 15.73
N CYS A 6 15.60 11.29 14.45
CA CYS A 6 15.64 10.32 13.34
C CYS A 6 17.04 9.71 13.13
N GLY A 7 18.07 10.14 13.88
CA GLY A 7 19.46 9.73 13.64
C GLY A 7 20.03 10.18 12.29
N ILE A 8 19.39 11.17 11.65
CA ILE A 8 19.78 11.76 10.38
C ILE A 8 20.14 13.23 10.63
N ASP A 9 21.26 13.69 10.09
CA ASP A 9 21.64 15.08 10.23
C ASP A 9 20.74 16.03 9.39
N ALA A 10 20.72 17.30 9.77
CA ALA A 10 19.85 18.28 9.14
C ALA A 10 20.26 18.62 7.69
N GLU A 11 21.51 18.38 7.33
CA GLU A 11 22.03 18.60 5.97
C GLU A 11 21.50 17.53 5.03
N THR A 12 21.64 16.25 5.39
CA THR A 12 21.05 15.12 4.65
C THR A 12 19.53 15.29 4.43
N LEU A 13 18.79 15.74 5.46
CA LEU A 13 17.34 16.00 5.29
C LEU A 13 17.06 17.12 4.28
N ARG A 14 17.87 18.19 4.28
CA ARG A 14 17.73 19.26 3.28
C ARG A 14 18.06 18.77 1.87
N GLU A 15 19.13 17.99 1.71
CA GLU A 15 19.51 17.43 0.41
C GLU A 15 18.40 16.57 -0.18
N VAL A 16 17.82 15.67 0.63
CA VAL A 16 16.67 14.83 0.19
C VAL A 16 15.49 15.71 -0.19
N ALA A 17 15.12 16.70 0.64
CA ALA A 17 14.00 17.59 0.33
C ALA A 17 14.26 18.42 -0.94
N GLN A 18 15.48 18.88 -1.16
CA GLN A 18 15.87 19.60 -2.37
C GLN A 18 15.85 18.71 -3.61
N ALA A 19 16.29 17.44 -3.49
CA ALA A 19 16.24 16.47 -4.58
C ALA A 19 14.80 16.18 -5.01
N ILE A 20 13.89 15.95 -4.05
CA ILE A 20 12.45 15.76 -4.30
C ILE A 20 11.87 17.01 -4.98
N ALA A 21 12.12 18.20 -4.44
CA ALA A 21 11.62 19.45 -5.00
C ALA A 21 12.16 19.71 -6.42
N LYS A 22 13.42 19.36 -6.68
CA LYS A 22 14.02 19.45 -8.03
C LYS A 22 13.38 18.46 -8.99
N ALA A 23 13.17 17.20 -8.57
CA ALA A 23 12.50 16.18 -9.37
C ALA A 23 11.09 16.64 -9.76
N HIS A 24 10.30 17.07 -8.78
CA HIS A 24 8.93 17.55 -8.99
C HIS A 24 8.89 18.74 -9.97
N ARG A 25 9.75 19.78 -9.80
CA ARG A 25 9.80 20.92 -10.73
C ARG A 25 10.21 20.56 -12.15
N ASN A 26 10.98 19.49 -12.31
CA ASN A 26 11.47 19.03 -13.61
C ASN A 26 10.58 17.94 -14.23
N GLY A 27 9.41 17.65 -13.66
CA GLY A 27 8.52 16.60 -14.12
C GLY A 27 9.13 15.20 -14.06
N ARG A 28 10.08 14.98 -13.15
CA ARG A 28 10.70 13.67 -12.94
C ARG A 28 9.93 12.89 -11.89
N PRO A 29 9.87 11.56 -12.02
CA PRO A 29 9.16 10.75 -11.04
C PRO A 29 9.80 10.84 -9.65
N VAL A 30 8.93 10.85 -8.64
CA VAL A 30 9.29 10.67 -7.23
C VAL A 30 8.57 9.40 -6.77
N ILE A 31 9.34 8.35 -6.55
CA ILE A 31 8.84 7.03 -6.18
C ILE A 31 9.14 6.81 -4.69
N VAL A 32 8.11 6.43 -3.93
CA VAL A 32 8.28 6.03 -2.52
C VAL A 32 8.21 4.52 -2.41
N GLY A 33 9.35 3.89 -2.06
CA GLY A 33 9.41 2.47 -1.68
C GLY A 33 9.19 2.33 -0.18
N MET A 34 8.23 1.48 0.25
CA MET A 34 7.89 1.40 1.66
C MET A 34 7.38 0.03 2.11
N GLY A 35 7.56 -0.23 3.41
CA GLY A 35 6.92 -1.33 4.14
C GLY A 35 5.75 -0.85 4.99
N ALA A 36 5.10 -1.78 5.69
CA ALA A 36 3.83 -1.57 6.40
C ALA A 36 3.89 -0.57 7.56
N HIS A 37 5.05 -0.40 8.21
CA HIS A 37 5.18 0.48 9.36
C HIS A 37 4.80 1.94 9.06
N VAL A 38 5.04 2.42 7.86
CA VAL A 38 4.64 3.77 7.43
C VAL A 38 3.13 3.98 7.60
N VAL A 39 2.34 2.98 7.23
CA VAL A 39 0.88 3.00 7.38
C VAL A 39 0.47 2.78 8.84
N LYS A 40 1.08 1.80 9.53
CA LYS A 40 0.77 1.45 10.93
C LYS A 40 1.01 2.61 11.90
N VAL A 41 2.03 3.43 11.69
CA VAL A 41 2.31 4.60 12.54
C VAL A 41 1.54 5.86 12.12
N GLY A 42 0.58 5.75 11.20
CA GLY A 42 -0.34 6.83 10.85
C GLY A 42 0.21 7.85 9.84
N LEU A 43 1.24 7.52 9.07
CA LEU A 43 1.80 8.43 8.05
C LEU A 43 1.04 8.39 6.70
N GLY A 44 0.05 7.50 6.56
CA GLY A 44 -0.77 7.39 5.36
C GLY A 44 -1.34 8.74 4.88
N PRO A 45 -2.01 9.55 5.72
CA PRO A 45 -2.56 10.85 5.31
C PRO A 45 -1.52 11.83 4.78
N LEU A 46 -0.27 11.79 5.27
CA LEU A 46 0.81 12.62 4.74
C LEU A 46 1.22 12.20 3.32
N LEU A 47 1.26 10.89 3.08
CA LEU A 47 1.53 10.38 1.73
C LEU A 47 0.38 10.69 0.77
N VAL A 48 -0.87 10.59 1.23
CA VAL A 48 -2.05 11.00 0.45
C VAL A 48 -1.93 12.47 0.02
N ASP A 49 -1.59 13.39 0.94
CA ASP A 49 -1.37 14.81 0.60
C ASP A 49 -0.27 14.99 -0.45
N LEU A 50 0.85 14.28 -0.30
CA LEU A 50 1.95 14.36 -1.27
C LEU A 50 1.56 13.79 -2.65
N MET A 51 0.73 12.74 -2.70
CA MET A 51 0.18 12.19 -3.94
C MET A 51 -0.80 13.16 -4.59
N GLU A 52 -1.72 13.75 -3.83
CA GLU A 52 -2.71 14.72 -4.31
C GLU A 52 -2.05 15.99 -4.86
N ARG A 53 -0.95 16.40 -4.27
CA ARG A 53 -0.13 17.53 -4.74
C ARG A 53 0.79 17.18 -5.91
N GLY A 54 0.79 15.93 -6.37
CA GLY A 54 1.66 15.46 -7.46
C GLY A 54 3.15 15.45 -7.12
N ILE A 55 3.51 15.51 -5.83
CA ILE A 55 4.91 15.43 -5.37
C ILE A 55 5.36 13.97 -5.42
N VAL A 56 4.58 13.05 -4.85
CA VAL A 56 4.78 11.61 -4.99
C VAL A 56 4.00 11.14 -6.21
N THR A 57 4.68 10.51 -7.16
CA THR A 57 4.12 10.13 -8.45
C THR A 57 3.95 8.61 -8.60
N ALA A 58 4.54 7.82 -7.72
CA ALA A 58 4.36 6.38 -7.66
C ALA A 58 4.69 5.83 -6.27
N LEU A 59 4.05 4.71 -5.91
CA LEU A 59 4.36 3.94 -4.71
C LEU A 59 4.78 2.52 -5.08
N ALA A 60 5.81 2.00 -4.39
CA ALA A 60 6.21 0.60 -4.44
C ALA A 60 6.13 0.01 -3.03
N MET A 61 5.28 -1.00 -2.83
CA MET A 61 4.93 -1.53 -1.52
C MET A 61 5.15 -3.05 -1.45
N ASN A 62 5.39 -3.57 -0.25
CA ASN A 62 5.32 -5.01 -0.02
C ASN A 62 3.88 -5.46 0.33
N GLY A 63 3.66 -6.77 0.41
CA GLY A 63 2.33 -7.31 0.67
C GLY A 63 1.75 -6.94 2.03
N ALA A 64 2.57 -6.71 3.05
CA ALA A 64 2.08 -6.30 4.38
C ALA A 64 1.42 -4.91 4.37
N VAL A 65 1.84 -4.01 3.48
CA VAL A 65 1.23 -2.67 3.38
C VAL A 65 -0.23 -2.75 2.98
N ILE A 66 -0.56 -3.63 2.00
CA ILE A 66 -1.93 -3.71 1.48
C ILE A 66 -2.91 -4.21 2.53
N ILE A 67 -2.47 -5.06 3.46
CA ILE A 67 -3.30 -5.55 4.56
C ILE A 67 -3.70 -4.37 5.45
N HIS A 68 -2.72 -3.62 5.94
CA HIS A 68 -2.98 -2.52 6.86
C HIS A 68 -3.69 -1.33 6.20
N ASP A 69 -3.37 -0.99 4.95
CA ASP A 69 -4.07 0.06 4.21
C ASP A 69 -5.54 -0.31 3.99
N PHE A 70 -5.80 -1.58 3.67
CA PHE A 70 -7.15 -2.11 3.52
C PHE A 70 -7.95 -2.05 4.83
N GLU A 71 -7.36 -2.53 5.94
CA GLU A 71 -7.99 -2.52 7.27
C GLU A 71 -8.30 -1.10 7.75
N LEU A 72 -7.35 -0.18 7.59
CA LEU A 72 -7.58 1.24 7.90
C LEU A 72 -8.71 1.83 7.06
N ALA A 73 -8.78 1.49 5.77
CA ALA A 73 -9.86 1.96 4.91
C ALA A 73 -11.23 1.36 5.30
N PHE A 74 -11.25 0.12 5.76
CA PHE A 74 -12.44 -0.64 6.13
C PHE A 74 -12.94 -0.28 7.53
N MET A 75 -12.06 -0.36 8.55
CA MET A 75 -12.42 -0.26 9.98
C MET A 75 -11.93 1.03 10.63
N GLY A 76 -10.98 1.75 10.02
CA GLY A 76 -10.30 2.91 10.62
C GLY A 76 -9.16 2.54 11.58
N HIS A 77 -8.90 1.27 11.80
CA HIS A 77 -7.80 0.74 12.61
C HIS A 77 -7.30 -0.57 12.04
N THR A 78 -6.11 -1.02 12.44
CA THR A 78 -5.58 -2.33 12.07
C THR A 78 -6.14 -3.42 13.01
N SER A 79 -6.27 -4.66 12.53
CA SER A 79 -6.77 -5.79 13.31
C SER A 79 -5.73 -6.39 14.27
N GLU A 80 -4.50 -5.90 14.24
CA GLU A 80 -3.41 -6.43 15.06
C GLU A 80 -3.40 -5.86 16.48
N GLU A 81 -4.01 -6.55 17.43
CA GLU A 81 -3.61 -6.51 18.84
C GLU A 81 -2.65 -7.70 19.10
N VAL A 82 -1.38 -7.51 18.70
CA VAL A 82 -0.33 -8.55 18.70
C VAL A 82 -0.21 -9.26 20.06
N ASP A 83 -0.25 -8.50 21.16
CA ASP A 83 -0.06 -9.04 22.51
C ASP A 83 -1.24 -9.89 22.98
N ALA A 84 -2.46 -9.62 22.50
CA ALA A 84 -3.65 -10.37 22.91
C ALA A 84 -3.90 -11.63 22.07
N GLU A 85 -3.40 -11.69 20.86
CA GLU A 85 -3.75 -12.76 19.90
C GLU A 85 -2.61 -13.75 19.63
N ILE A 86 -1.36 -13.39 19.95
CA ILE A 86 -0.19 -14.24 19.69
C ILE A 86 -0.26 -15.56 20.46
N ASP A 87 -0.70 -15.51 21.73
CA ASP A 87 -0.80 -16.69 22.60
C ASP A 87 -1.92 -17.67 22.17
N SER A 88 -2.93 -17.15 21.45
CA SER A 88 -4.06 -17.95 20.95
C SER A 88 -3.81 -18.56 19.56
N GLY A 89 -2.72 -18.20 18.90
CA GLY A 89 -2.41 -18.60 17.53
C GLY A 89 -3.32 -17.96 16.47
N ARG A 90 -4.11 -16.96 16.81
CA ARG A 90 -5.05 -16.28 15.90
C ARG A 90 -4.50 -15.00 15.27
N PHE A 91 -3.24 -14.73 15.49
CA PHE A 91 -2.56 -13.55 14.98
C PHE A 91 -2.75 -13.36 13.44
N GLY A 92 -3.24 -12.19 13.05
CA GLY A 92 -3.39 -11.78 11.66
C GLY A 92 -4.46 -12.55 10.86
N MET A 93 -5.32 -13.33 11.51
CA MET A 93 -6.30 -14.19 10.84
C MET A 93 -7.71 -13.59 10.82
N ALA A 94 -7.85 -12.29 10.54
CA ALA A 94 -9.16 -11.72 10.28
C ALA A 94 -9.74 -12.28 8.98
N GLU A 95 -10.82 -13.09 9.10
CA GLU A 95 -11.44 -13.79 7.96
C GLU A 95 -11.85 -12.83 6.86
N GLU A 96 -12.50 -11.74 7.24
CA GLU A 96 -13.00 -10.73 6.30
C GLU A 96 -11.86 -10.09 5.52
N THR A 97 -10.76 -9.73 6.18
CA THR A 97 -9.59 -9.14 5.54
C THR A 97 -8.99 -10.11 4.53
N GLY A 98 -8.74 -11.36 4.93
CA GLY A 98 -8.16 -12.38 4.06
C GLY A 98 -9.05 -12.68 2.85
N ARG A 99 -10.34 -12.91 3.07
CA ARG A 99 -11.31 -13.21 2.01
C ARG A 99 -11.47 -12.06 1.03
N MET A 100 -11.69 -10.84 1.52
CA MET A 100 -11.97 -9.68 0.67
C MET A 100 -10.75 -9.24 -0.13
N LEU A 101 -9.54 -9.30 0.44
CA LEU A 101 -8.31 -9.02 -0.29
C LEU A 101 -8.09 -10.02 -1.42
N ASN A 102 -8.25 -11.32 -1.16
CA ASN A 102 -8.13 -12.34 -2.20
C ASN A 102 -9.22 -12.25 -3.27
N GLU A 103 -10.45 -11.90 -2.88
CA GLU A 103 -11.53 -11.59 -3.84
C GLU A 103 -11.14 -10.43 -4.75
N ALA A 104 -10.66 -9.31 -4.17
CA ALA A 104 -10.26 -8.14 -4.93
C ALA A 104 -9.12 -8.45 -5.92
N ILE A 105 -8.11 -9.22 -5.50
CA ILE A 105 -7.01 -9.67 -6.34
C ILE A 105 -7.53 -10.52 -7.51
N THR A 106 -8.38 -11.50 -7.22
CA THR A 106 -8.92 -12.41 -8.24
C THR A 106 -9.80 -11.66 -9.26
N LEU A 107 -10.62 -10.70 -8.80
CA LEU A 107 -11.44 -9.87 -9.67
C LEU A 107 -10.59 -8.95 -10.54
N GLY A 108 -9.62 -8.26 -9.96
CA GLY A 108 -8.75 -7.34 -10.70
C GLY A 108 -7.91 -8.05 -11.75
N MET A 109 -7.45 -9.28 -11.47
CA MET A 109 -6.72 -10.08 -12.46
C MET A 109 -7.55 -10.41 -13.70
N LYS A 110 -8.86 -10.62 -13.57
CA LYS A 110 -9.75 -10.81 -14.72
C LYS A 110 -9.87 -9.55 -15.57
N GLU A 111 -9.63 -8.39 -14.98
CA GLU A 111 -9.62 -7.08 -15.64
C GLU A 111 -8.19 -6.67 -16.13
N GLY A 112 -7.19 -7.53 -15.98
CA GLY A 112 -5.80 -7.24 -16.36
C GLY A 112 -5.10 -6.22 -15.46
N GLN A 113 -5.55 -6.09 -14.21
CA GLN A 113 -4.99 -5.17 -13.23
C GLN A 113 -3.88 -5.84 -12.41
N GLY A 114 -2.86 -5.07 -12.00
CA GLY A 114 -1.90 -5.49 -10.98
C GLY A 114 -2.53 -5.49 -9.58
N LEU A 115 -1.79 -5.95 -8.58
CA LEU A 115 -2.29 -6.04 -7.20
C LEU A 115 -2.71 -4.67 -6.65
N GLY A 116 -1.88 -3.66 -6.83
CA GLY A 116 -2.15 -2.31 -6.32
C GLY A 116 -3.39 -1.69 -6.94
N GLU A 117 -3.56 -1.80 -8.24
CA GLU A 117 -4.74 -1.29 -8.95
C GLU A 117 -6.00 -2.08 -8.61
N SER A 118 -5.92 -3.41 -8.51
CA SER A 118 -7.03 -4.28 -8.13
C SER A 118 -7.62 -3.86 -6.78
N LEU A 119 -6.76 -3.73 -5.79
CA LEU A 119 -7.16 -3.35 -4.43
C LEU A 119 -7.61 -1.89 -4.35
N GLY A 120 -6.90 -0.98 -5.01
CA GLY A 120 -7.29 0.44 -5.07
C GLY A 120 -8.68 0.64 -5.69
N SER A 121 -8.95 -0.04 -6.79
CA SER A 121 -10.25 -0.09 -7.47
C SER A 121 -11.34 -0.67 -6.58
N TYR A 122 -11.05 -1.80 -5.91
CA TYR A 122 -11.98 -2.48 -5.01
C TYR A 122 -12.41 -1.57 -3.85
N ILE A 123 -11.45 -0.92 -3.18
CA ILE A 123 -11.70 0.02 -2.08
C ILE A 123 -12.44 1.26 -2.59
N HIS A 124 -11.96 1.88 -3.66
CA HIS A 124 -12.49 3.14 -4.17
C HIS A 124 -13.96 3.03 -4.60
N ARG A 125 -14.33 1.95 -5.29
CA ARG A 125 -15.68 1.75 -5.84
C ARG A 125 -16.72 1.38 -4.78
N ARG A 126 -16.31 0.77 -3.65
CA ARG A 126 -17.22 0.29 -2.59
C ARG A 126 -17.31 1.24 -1.41
N LYS A 127 -17.76 2.46 -1.67
CA LYS A 127 -17.78 3.59 -0.72
C LYS A 127 -18.46 3.29 0.62
N GLN A 128 -19.54 2.52 0.60
CA GLN A 128 -20.28 2.17 1.82
C GLN A 128 -19.53 1.18 2.69
N LEU A 129 -18.76 0.29 2.06
CA LEU A 129 -17.96 -0.73 2.74
C LEU A 129 -16.65 -0.13 3.31
N PHE A 130 -16.12 0.92 2.67
CA PHE A 130 -14.86 1.55 3.05
C PHE A 130 -15.08 3.03 3.45
N PRO A 131 -15.67 3.29 4.64
CA PRO A 131 -15.94 4.66 5.07
C PRO A 131 -14.68 5.51 5.23
N HIS A 132 -13.54 4.89 5.56
CA HIS A 132 -12.25 5.57 5.77
C HIS A 132 -11.32 5.56 4.54
N ARG A 133 -11.84 5.22 3.34
CA ARG A 133 -11.03 5.13 2.10
C ARG A 133 -10.25 6.39 1.73
N ALA A 134 -10.61 7.55 2.29
CA ALA A 134 -9.88 8.79 2.05
C ALA A 134 -8.45 8.77 2.58
N THR A 135 -8.15 7.91 3.54
CA THR A 135 -6.80 7.72 4.10
C THR A 135 -6.02 6.60 3.40
N SER A 136 -6.66 5.84 2.50
CA SER A 136 -6.03 4.71 1.81
C SER A 136 -5.12 5.19 0.68
N LEU A 137 -3.91 4.69 0.68
CA LEU A 137 -2.92 4.90 -0.38
C LEU A 137 -3.33 4.20 -1.67
N LEU A 138 -3.85 2.97 -1.55
CA LEU A 138 -4.36 2.18 -2.67
C LEU A 138 -5.51 2.88 -3.39
N ALA A 139 -6.54 3.29 -2.63
CA ALA A 139 -7.70 3.98 -3.17
C ALA A 139 -7.34 5.36 -3.76
N THR A 140 -6.40 6.07 -3.13
CA THR A 140 -5.90 7.36 -3.63
C THR A 140 -5.13 7.19 -4.93
N GLY A 141 -4.23 6.20 -5.01
CA GLY A 141 -3.50 5.89 -6.23
C GLY A 141 -4.45 5.58 -7.39
N PHE A 142 -5.45 4.73 -7.17
CA PHE A 142 -6.47 4.42 -8.17
C PHE A 142 -7.24 5.67 -8.62
N ARG A 143 -7.69 6.50 -7.67
CA ARG A 143 -8.43 7.74 -7.95
C ARG A 143 -7.63 8.74 -8.77
N LEU A 144 -6.34 8.85 -8.50
CA LEU A 144 -5.44 9.80 -9.17
C LEU A 144 -4.80 9.22 -10.45
N GLY A 145 -5.00 7.94 -10.74
CA GLY A 145 -4.34 7.26 -11.86
C GLY A 145 -2.82 7.12 -11.66
N LEU A 146 -2.36 7.12 -10.41
CA LEU A 146 -0.94 6.96 -10.07
C LEU A 146 -0.58 5.49 -9.94
N PRO A 147 0.60 5.07 -10.40
CA PRO A 147 1.11 3.72 -10.19
C PRO A 147 1.31 3.45 -8.69
N VAL A 148 0.53 2.53 -8.15
CA VAL A 148 0.73 1.94 -6.83
C VAL A 148 0.98 0.46 -7.05
N THR A 149 2.22 0.02 -6.85
CA THR A 149 2.67 -1.32 -7.18
C THR A 149 2.93 -2.14 -5.91
N VAL A 150 2.56 -3.41 -5.94
CA VAL A 150 2.70 -4.31 -4.80
C VAL A 150 3.57 -5.51 -5.18
N HIS A 151 4.64 -5.67 -4.43
CA HIS A 151 5.65 -6.71 -4.65
C HIS A 151 5.58 -7.72 -3.51
N VAL A 152 4.96 -8.86 -3.77
CA VAL A 152 4.77 -9.90 -2.75
C VAL A 152 5.90 -10.94 -2.79
N ALA A 153 6.22 -11.48 -1.62
CA ALA A 153 6.92 -12.75 -1.50
C ALA A 153 5.89 -13.80 -1.06
N VAL A 154 5.56 -14.73 -1.95
CA VAL A 154 4.51 -15.72 -1.68
C VAL A 154 4.86 -16.54 -0.42
N GLY A 155 3.92 -16.61 0.51
CA GLY A 155 4.09 -17.30 1.79
C GLY A 155 4.57 -16.41 2.94
N THR A 156 4.86 -15.11 2.71
CA THR A 156 5.27 -14.18 3.78
C THR A 156 4.11 -13.38 4.38
N ASP A 157 3.02 -13.21 3.64
CA ASP A 157 1.88 -12.42 4.07
C ASP A 157 0.71 -13.31 4.48
N ILE A 158 0.00 -12.91 5.54
CA ILE A 158 -1.07 -13.67 6.17
C ILE A 158 -2.20 -14.05 5.20
N ILE A 159 -2.50 -13.18 4.24
CA ILE A 159 -3.56 -13.43 3.24
C ILE A 159 -3.27 -14.62 2.33
N HIS A 160 -2.00 -15.04 2.21
CA HIS A 160 -1.62 -16.22 1.43
C HIS A 160 -2.02 -17.55 2.09
N MET A 161 -2.28 -17.54 3.42
CA MET A 161 -2.75 -18.71 4.16
C MET A 161 -4.26 -18.88 4.09
N HIS A 162 -4.99 -17.87 3.61
CA HIS A 162 -6.46 -17.94 3.52
C HIS A 162 -6.89 -18.93 2.43
N PRO A 163 -7.92 -19.77 2.66
CA PRO A 163 -8.36 -20.76 1.67
C PRO A 163 -8.79 -20.22 0.31
N SER A 164 -9.19 -18.93 0.25
CA SER A 164 -9.54 -18.26 -1.01
C SER A 164 -8.33 -17.71 -1.78
N ALA A 165 -7.10 -17.89 -1.29
CA ALA A 165 -5.91 -17.40 -1.97
C ALA A 165 -5.71 -18.12 -3.32
N ASP A 166 -5.68 -17.35 -4.39
CA ASP A 166 -5.36 -17.82 -5.74
C ASP A 166 -3.89 -17.44 -6.06
N GLY A 167 -3.01 -18.43 -5.96
CA GLY A 167 -1.58 -18.24 -6.22
C GLY A 167 -1.29 -17.78 -7.64
N ALA A 168 -2.11 -18.15 -8.63
CA ALA A 168 -1.95 -17.70 -10.01
C ALA A 168 -2.29 -16.21 -10.13
N ALA A 169 -3.39 -15.76 -9.51
CA ALA A 169 -3.79 -14.35 -9.49
C ALA A 169 -2.76 -13.48 -8.75
N ILE A 170 -2.29 -13.93 -7.58
CA ILE A 170 -1.27 -13.23 -6.78
C ILE A 170 0.03 -13.11 -7.59
N GLY A 171 0.51 -14.18 -8.17
CA GLY A 171 1.75 -14.19 -8.96
C GLY A 171 1.67 -13.31 -10.21
N ALA A 172 0.59 -13.44 -10.97
CA ALA A 172 0.37 -12.63 -12.17
C ALA A 172 0.22 -11.14 -11.83
N GLY A 173 -0.53 -10.80 -10.79
CA GLY A 173 -0.73 -9.41 -10.35
C GLY A 173 0.57 -8.77 -9.87
N SER A 174 1.39 -9.49 -9.09
CA SER A 174 2.69 -9.00 -8.65
C SER A 174 3.66 -8.81 -9.81
N LEU A 175 3.64 -9.70 -10.81
CA LEU A 175 4.46 -9.56 -12.03
C LEU A 175 4.02 -8.34 -12.87
N LEU A 176 2.74 -8.07 -12.96
CA LEU A 176 2.23 -6.86 -13.63
C LEU A 176 2.71 -5.60 -12.91
N ASP A 177 2.63 -5.57 -11.59
CA ASP A 177 3.10 -4.45 -10.79
C ASP A 177 4.61 -4.24 -10.91
N PHE A 178 5.39 -5.32 -10.95
CA PHE A 178 6.83 -5.23 -11.25
C PHE A 178 7.09 -4.55 -12.60
N ARG A 179 6.37 -4.95 -13.65
CA ARG A 179 6.51 -4.34 -14.98
C ARG A 179 6.08 -2.88 -15.00
N ARG A 180 5.03 -2.51 -14.25
CA ARG A 180 4.59 -1.13 -14.10
C ARG A 180 5.64 -0.28 -13.41
N LEU A 181 6.22 -0.78 -12.31
CA LEU A 181 7.30 -0.08 -11.62
C LEU A 181 8.51 0.13 -12.55
N ALA A 182 8.92 -0.90 -13.28
CA ALA A 182 10.01 -0.81 -14.24
C ALA A 182 9.75 0.20 -15.38
N ALA A 183 8.48 0.46 -15.71
CA ALA A 183 8.11 1.46 -16.72
C ALA A 183 8.09 2.89 -16.17
N VAL A 184 8.08 3.09 -14.85
CA VAL A 184 8.09 4.41 -14.19
C VAL A 184 9.52 4.88 -13.94
N VAL A 185 10.47 3.97 -13.73
CA VAL A 185 11.89 4.24 -13.47
C VAL A 185 12.61 4.63 -14.75
#